data_5cddfb133c5fcbfceb5e4ca433965cf1
#
_entry.id   5cddfb133c5fcbfceb5e4ca433965cf1
#
_cell.length_a   1.000
_cell.length_b   1.000
_cell.length_c   1.000
_cell.angle_alpha   90.00
_cell.angle_beta   90.00
_cell.angle_gamma   90.00
#
_symmetry.space_group_name_H-M   'P 1'
#
loop_
_entity.id
_entity.type
_entity.pdbx_description
1 polymer ?
#
loop_
_entity_poly.entity_id
_entity_poly.type
_entity_poly.pdbx_seq_one_letter_code
_entity_poly.pdbx_strand_id
1 'polypeptide(L)'
;LQTGADDNFTGTKLSIECGKYATIEKLLKKHNEAKRGIFFVVNSGGQDDASITRINAQFVEMDNCSFEEQQKKIDAFPLAPSMIIKTKKSLHTYWFMKNAEVAKFRPLQRRLVDYFAGDPMCVNESRVMRLPGFYHTKEEPVMVECILFHPEAQIYPGAAI
;
A
#
# COMPACT_ATOMS: atom_id res chain seq x y z
N LEU A 1 -9.13 0.61 7.10
CA LEU A 1 -9.73 0.77 5.79
C LEU A 1 -10.37 2.14 5.66
N GLN A 2 -10.21 2.78 4.54
CA GLN A 2 -10.76 4.10 4.26
C GLN A 2 -11.54 4.05 2.95
N THR A 3 -12.63 4.80 2.89
CA THR A 3 -13.41 5.01 1.68
C THR A 3 -13.57 6.51 1.48
N GLY A 4 -13.35 7.03 0.30
CA GLY A 4 -13.48 8.45 0.02
C GLY A 4 -13.60 8.74 -1.47
N ALA A 5 -14.09 9.93 -1.82
CA ALA A 5 -13.94 10.45 -3.16
C ALA A 5 -12.49 10.85 -3.38
N ASP A 6 -11.95 10.62 -4.57
CA ASP A 6 -10.53 10.83 -4.89
C ASP A 6 -10.07 12.31 -4.77
N ASP A 7 -10.98 13.28 -4.67
CA ASP A 7 -10.65 14.71 -4.75
C ASP A 7 -10.93 15.54 -3.47
N ASN A 8 -11.69 15.03 -2.49
CA ASN A 8 -11.90 15.70 -1.18
C ASN A 8 -12.14 14.63 -0.12
N PHE A 9 -11.12 14.36 0.65
CA PHE A 9 -11.12 13.24 1.57
C PHE A 9 -11.97 13.49 2.82
N THR A 10 -13.28 13.25 2.73
CA THR A 10 -14.15 13.00 3.88
C THR A 10 -14.47 11.49 3.94
N GLY A 11 -13.41 10.67 4.08
CA GLY A 11 -13.57 9.22 4.03
C GLY A 11 -14.09 8.61 5.33
N THR A 12 -14.86 7.54 5.21
CA THR A 12 -15.21 6.71 6.37
C THR A 12 -14.00 5.83 6.72
N LYS A 13 -13.58 5.90 7.97
CA LYS A 13 -12.51 5.06 8.52
C LYS A 13 -13.12 3.88 9.26
N LEU A 14 -12.61 2.68 8.98
CA LEU A 14 -13.02 1.44 9.62
C LEU A 14 -11.80 0.73 10.19
N SER A 15 -11.90 0.27 11.43
CA SER A 15 -10.93 -0.65 12.02
C SER A 15 -11.55 -2.04 12.08
N ILE A 16 -10.80 -3.05 11.65
CA ILE A 16 -11.23 -4.45 11.70
C ILE A 16 -10.14 -5.30 12.33
N GLU A 17 -10.55 -6.33 13.04
CA GLU A 17 -9.63 -7.35 13.52
C GLU A 17 -9.07 -8.16 12.34
N CYS A 18 -7.82 -8.62 12.48
CA CYS A 18 -7.20 -9.52 11.51
C CYS A 18 -8.09 -10.78 11.31
N GLY A 19 -8.28 -11.18 10.05
CA GLY A 19 -9.15 -12.32 9.71
C GLY A 19 -10.65 -12.02 9.64
N LYS A 20 -11.09 -10.80 9.97
CA LYS A 20 -12.52 -10.41 9.92
C LYS A 20 -12.93 -9.67 8.64
N TYR A 21 -12.10 -9.73 7.59
CA TYR A 21 -12.38 -9.03 6.33
C TYR A 21 -13.78 -9.34 5.75
N ALA A 22 -14.18 -10.61 5.76
CA ALA A 22 -15.48 -11.03 5.21
C ALA A 22 -16.68 -10.30 5.85
N THR A 23 -16.55 -9.82 7.09
CA THR A 23 -17.64 -9.11 7.81
C THR A 23 -17.94 -7.74 7.23
N ILE A 24 -16.96 -7.11 6.56
CA ILE A 24 -17.08 -5.77 5.98
C ILE A 24 -17.02 -5.75 4.46
N GLU A 25 -16.74 -6.86 3.80
CA GLU A 25 -16.56 -6.94 2.35
C GLU A 25 -17.77 -6.37 1.58
N LYS A 26 -18.98 -6.74 2.00
CA LYS A 26 -20.22 -6.22 1.38
C LYS A 26 -20.33 -4.69 1.50
N LEU A 27 -19.94 -4.15 2.65
CA LEU A 27 -19.95 -2.70 2.88
C LEU A 27 -18.94 -2.00 1.96
N LEU A 28 -17.73 -2.56 1.85
CA LEU A 28 -16.69 -2.01 0.98
C LEU A 28 -17.11 -2.05 -0.50
N LYS A 29 -17.73 -3.15 -0.95
CA LYS A 29 -18.29 -3.25 -2.32
C LYS A 29 -19.32 -2.16 -2.56
N LYS A 30 -20.26 -1.96 -1.65
CA LYS A 30 -21.27 -0.88 -1.74
C LYS A 30 -20.63 0.50 -1.85
N HIS A 31 -19.57 0.77 -1.08
CA HIS A 31 -18.83 2.03 -1.18
C HIS A 31 -18.13 2.17 -2.53
N ASN A 32 -17.53 1.10 -3.03
CA ASN A 32 -16.83 1.13 -4.33
C ASN A 32 -17.81 1.29 -5.52
N GLU A 33 -18.98 0.64 -5.47
CA GLU A 33 -20.08 0.86 -6.42
C GLU A 33 -20.57 2.32 -6.43
N ALA A 34 -20.55 2.98 -5.27
CA ALA A 34 -20.81 4.41 -5.14
C ALA A 34 -19.61 5.30 -5.54
N LYS A 35 -18.66 4.75 -6.34
CA LYS A 35 -17.46 5.42 -6.85
C LYS A 35 -16.49 5.93 -5.77
N ARG A 36 -16.46 5.30 -4.61
CA ARG A 36 -15.49 5.60 -3.56
C ARG A 36 -14.27 4.68 -3.68
N GLY A 37 -13.07 5.24 -3.60
CA GLY A 37 -11.83 4.45 -3.51
C GLY A 37 -11.77 3.67 -2.19
N ILE A 38 -11.24 2.45 -2.24
CA ILE A 38 -11.03 1.61 -1.05
C ILE A 38 -9.54 1.51 -0.79
N PHE A 39 -9.16 1.82 0.45
CA PHE A 39 -7.76 1.89 0.87
C PHE A 39 -7.55 1.16 2.19
N PHE A 40 -6.32 0.76 2.46
CA PHE A 40 -5.90 0.20 3.74
C PHE A 40 -4.65 0.92 4.26
N VAL A 41 -4.52 1.01 5.58
CA VAL A 41 -3.28 1.46 6.23
C VAL A 41 -2.30 0.28 6.18
N VAL A 42 -1.11 0.49 5.64
CA VAL A 42 -0.11 -0.58 5.45
C VAL A 42 0.40 -1.11 6.79
N ASN A 43 0.72 -0.22 7.71
CA ASN A 43 1.24 -0.55 9.04
C ASN A 43 0.12 -0.64 10.08
N SER A 44 0.39 -1.28 11.23
CA SER A 44 -0.63 -1.55 12.25
C SER A 44 -0.48 -0.66 13.47
N GLY A 45 -1.59 -0.47 14.18
CA GLY A 45 -1.66 0.29 15.44
C GLY A 45 -2.77 1.33 15.44
N GLY A 46 -2.89 2.12 14.35
CA GLY A 46 -3.90 3.16 14.25
C GLY A 46 -4.02 3.75 12.86
N GLN A 47 -4.54 4.98 12.81
CA GLN A 47 -4.87 5.66 11.55
C GLN A 47 -4.11 6.98 11.36
N ASP A 48 -3.23 7.33 12.27
CA ASP A 48 -2.31 8.45 12.21
C ASP A 48 -0.89 7.97 12.57
N ASP A 49 0.12 8.74 12.22
CA ASP A 49 1.53 8.34 12.36
C ASP A 49 1.91 8.01 13.81
N ALA A 50 1.39 8.78 14.77
CA ALA A 50 1.70 8.60 16.18
C ALA A 50 1.09 7.32 16.78
N SER A 51 0.02 6.81 16.20
CA SER A 51 -0.67 5.60 16.65
C SER A 51 -0.15 4.31 16.01
N ILE A 52 0.76 4.40 15.02
CA ILE A 52 1.38 3.20 14.45
C ILE A 52 2.34 2.57 15.44
N THR A 53 2.11 1.30 15.76
CA THR A 53 2.91 0.54 16.72
C THR A 53 3.69 -0.61 16.09
N ARG A 54 3.38 -0.97 14.84
CA ARG A 54 4.03 -2.07 14.13
C ARG A 54 4.19 -1.74 12.65
N ILE A 55 5.40 -1.93 12.15
CA ILE A 55 5.72 -1.86 10.73
C ILE A 55 5.51 -3.23 10.10
N ASN A 56 4.60 -3.31 9.14
CA ASN A 56 4.30 -4.53 8.38
C ASN A 56 5.07 -4.57 7.07
N ALA A 57 5.32 -3.43 6.44
CA ALA A 57 6.04 -3.36 5.18
C ALA A 57 6.72 -2.00 4.97
N GLN A 58 7.82 -2.00 4.22
CA GLN A 58 8.26 -0.87 3.41
C GLN A 58 7.60 -0.98 2.04
N PHE A 59 7.38 0.13 1.36
CA PHE A 59 6.63 0.13 0.10
C PHE A 59 6.98 1.32 -0.78
N VAL A 60 6.70 1.21 -2.07
CA VAL A 60 6.88 2.30 -3.02
C VAL A 60 5.71 2.33 -4.01
N GLU A 61 5.37 3.52 -4.44
CA GLU A 61 4.44 3.81 -5.53
C GLU A 61 5.19 4.62 -6.60
N MET A 62 5.06 4.20 -7.85
CA MET A 62 5.67 4.88 -9.01
C MET A 62 4.57 5.15 -10.03
N ASP A 63 4.18 6.39 -10.22
CA ASP A 63 3.13 6.77 -11.19
C ASP A 63 3.65 7.70 -12.30
N ASN A 64 4.95 7.99 -12.30
CA ASN A 64 5.62 8.93 -13.19
C ASN A 64 6.34 8.28 -14.38
N CYS A 65 6.19 6.97 -14.56
CA CYS A 65 6.79 6.20 -15.66
C CYS A 65 5.90 5.02 -16.07
N SER A 66 6.21 4.41 -17.22
CA SER A 66 5.46 3.26 -17.74
C SER A 66 5.54 2.03 -16.84
N PHE A 67 4.57 1.10 -16.94
CA PHE A 67 4.62 -0.16 -16.20
C PHE A 67 5.88 -0.99 -16.50
N GLU A 68 6.37 -0.94 -17.72
CA GLU A 68 7.61 -1.62 -18.11
C GLU A 68 8.84 -1.05 -17.40
N GLU A 69 8.91 0.28 -17.28
CA GLU A 69 9.98 0.95 -16.55
C GLU A 69 9.88 0.70 -15.04
N GLN A 70 8.67 0.72 -14.49
CA GLN A 70 8.41 0.36 -13.09
C GLN A 70 8.90 -1.07 -12.81
N GLN A 71 8.53 -2.03 -13.67
CA GLN A 71 8.95 -3.43 -13.52
C GLN A 71 10.47 -3.58 -13.61
N LYS A 72 11.14 -2.92 -14.58
CA LYS A 72 12.60 -2.94 -14.69
C LYS A 72 13.28 -2.42 -13.42
N LYS A 73 12.77 -1.35 -12.83
CA LYS A 73 13.30 -0.83 -11.55
C LYS A 73 13.13 -1.84 -10.41
N ILE A 74 11.96 -2.50 -10.33
CA ILE A 74 11.68 -3.53 -9.34
C ILE A 74 12.63 -4.72 -9.50
N ASP A 75 12.82 -5.21 -10.73
CA ASP A 75 13.69 -6.35 -11.03
C ASP A 75 15.17 -6.04 -10.78
N ALA A 76 15.57 -4.77 -10.89
CA ALA A 76 16.94 -4.33 -10.60
C ALA A 76 17.23 -4.14 -9.11
N PHE A 77 16.20 -4.10 -8.27
CA PHE A 77 16.37 -3.95 -6.82
C PHE A 77 16.87 -5.26 -6.20
N PRO A 78 17.87 -5.21 -5.29
CA PRO A 78 18.50 -6.44 -4.78
C PRO A 78 17.58 -7.33 -3.93
N LEU A 79 16.46 -6.79 -3.45
CA LEU A 79 15.49 -7.54 -2.66
C LEU A 79 14.21 -7.79 -3.47
N ALA A 80 13.83 -9.04 -3.63
CA ALA A 80 12.60 -9.40 -4.31
C ALA A 80 11.36 -8.88 -3.53
N PRO A 81 10.33 -8.35 -4.20
CA PRO A 81 9.14 -7.89 -3.52
C PRO A 81 8.33 -9.03 -2.89
N SER A 82 7.71 -8.76 -1.75
CA SER A 82 6.77 -9.68 -1.10
C SER A 82 5.38 -9.62 -1.72
N MET A 83 4.98 -8.44 -2.19
CA MET A 83 3.67 -8.22 -2.81
C MET A 83 3.77 -7.09 -3.84
N ILE A 84 3.05 -7.23 -4.95
CA ILE A 84 2.84 -6.16 -5.95
C ILE A 84 1.34 -6.02 -6.20
N ILE A 85 0.85 -4.80 -6.06
CA ILE A 85 -0.53 -4.42 -6.39
C ILE A 85 -0.48 -3.50 -7.61
N LYS A 86 -1.13 -3.92 -8.70
CA LYS A 86 -1.29 -3.13 -9.91
C LYS A 86 -2.50 -2.24 -9.80
N THR A 87 -2.32 -0.96 -9.99
CA THR A 87 -3.37 0.05 -10.06
C THR A 87 -3.53 0.57 -11.49
N LYS A 88 -4.28 1.65 -11.70
CA LYS A 88 -4.46 2.27 -13.01
C LYS A 88 -3.15 2.78 -13.63
N LYS A 89 -2.22 3.29 -12.81
CA LYS A 89 -0.99 3.96 -13.28
C LYS A 89 0.29 3.44 -12.64
N SER A 90 0.18 2.70 -11.52
CA SER A 90 1.35 2.33 -10.73
C SER A 90 1.33 0.89 -10.25
N LEU A 91 2.54 0.36 -10.05
CA LEU A 91 2.81 -0.87 -9.32
C LEU A 91 3.15 -0.47 -7.87
N HIS A 92 2.21 -0.67 -6.96
CA HIS A 92 2.48 -0.53 -5.53
C HIS A 92 3.27 -1.76 -5.09
N THR A 93 4.53 -1.59 -4.76
CA THR A 93 5.45 -2.67 -4.44
C THR A 93 5.76 -2.67 -2.95
N TYR A 94 5.70 -3.84 -2.31
CA TYR A 94 5.84 -4.00 -0.86
C TYR A 94 6.93 -5.01 -0.53
N TRP A 95 7.73 -4.70 0.49
CA TRP A 95 8.66 -5.62 1.16
C TRP A 95 8.17 -5.82 2.59
N PHE A 96 7.66 -7.02 2.90
CA PHE A 96 7.16 -7.34 4.23
C PHE A 96 8.29 -7.38 5.24
N MET A 97 8.03 -6.81 6.41
CA MET A 97 9.04 -6.60 7.45
C MET A 97 8.72 -7.43 8.68
N LYS A 98 9.77 -7.99 9.28
CA LYS A 98 9.69 -8.70 10.56
C LYS A 98 10.53 -7.95 11.61
N ASN A 99 9.91 -7.63 12.75
CA ASN A 99 10.57 -6.95 13.87
C ASN A 99 11.20 -5.60 13.48
N ALA A 100 10.57 -4.86 12.57
CA ALA A 100 11.02 -3.54 12.19
C ALA A 100 10.67 -2.50 13.26
N GLU A 101 11.64 -1.66 13.60
CA GLU A 101 11.45 -0.57 14.55
C GLU A 101 10.69 0.59 13.89
N VAL A 102 9.64 1.07 14.56
CA VAL A 102 8.82 2.20 14.04
C VAL A 102 9.68 3.44 13.81
N ALA A 103 10.60 3.74 14.72
CA ALA A 103 11.47 4.91 14.60
C ALA A 103 12.40 4.88 13.37
N LYS A 104 12.69 3.70 12.83
CA LYS A 104 13.52 3.52 11.64
C LYS A 104 12.72 3.51 10.33
N PHE A 105 11.38 3.43 10.39
CA PHE A 105 10.54 3.34 9.21
C PHE A 105 10.75 4.51 8.26
N ARG A 106 10.53 5.73 8.72
CA ARG A 106 10.53 6.92 7.86
C ARG A 106 11.89 7.20 7.19
N PRO A 107 13.04 7.09 7.87
CA PRO A 107 14.34 7.21 7.22
C PRO A 107 14.57 6.16 6.11
N LEU A 108 14.21 4.90 6.36
CA LEU A 108 14.34 3.83 5.37
C LEU A 108 13.36 4.01 4.22
N GLN A 109 12.12 4.37 4.52
CA GLN A 109 11.07 4.62 3.55
C GLN A 109 11.45 5.75 2.57
N ARG A 110 12.05 6.85 3.06
CA ARG A 110 12.56 7.93 2.21
C ARG A 110 13.65 7.44 1.26
N ARG A 111 14.62 6.68 1.76
CA ARG A 111 15.69 6.10 0.91
C ARG A 111 15.12 5.19 -0.17
N LEU A 112 14.10 4.40 0.15
CA LEU A 112 13.43 3.54 -0.80
C LEU A 112 12.70 4.35 -1.88
N VAL A 113 11.93 5.35 -1.48
CA VAL A 113 11.25 6.28 -2.39
C VAL A 113 12.23 7.00 -3.30
N ASP A 114 13.35 7.49 -2.75
CA ASP A 114 14.41 8.16 -3.53
C ASP A 114 15.06 7.20 -4.54
N TYR A 115 15.35 5.96 -4.14
CA TYR A 115 15.95 4.94 -5.03
C TYR A 115 15.07 4.66 -6.25
N PHE A 116 13.76 4.52 -6.04
CA PHE A 116 12.80 4.23 -7.11
C PHE A 116 12.33 5.48 -7.86
N ALA A 117 12.69 6.68 -7.42
CA ALA A 117 12.06 7.93 -7.82
C ALA A 117 10.52 7.83 -7.70
N GLY A 118 10.04 7.29 -6.58
CA GLY A 118 8.64 7.06 -6.30
C GLY A 118 7.91 8.32 -5.81
N ASP A 119 6.62 8.17 -5.46
CA ASP A 119 5.83 9.27 -4.89
C ASP A 119 6.42 9.74 -3.55
N PRO A 120 6.91 11.00 -3.46
CA PRO A 120 7.51 11.55 -2.24
C PRO A 120 6.54 11.65 -1.07
N MET A 121 5.23 11.53 -1.31
CA MET A 121 4.21 11.50 -0.27
C MET A 121 4.13 10.14 0.43
N CYS A 122 4.70 9.08 -0.16
CA CYS A 122 4.68 7.71 0.41
C CYS A 122 5.77 7.50 1.48
N VAL A 123 5.87 8.40 2.47
CA VAL A 123 6.95 8.37 3.48
C VAL A 123 6.46 8.31 4.94
N ASN A 124 5.16 8.40 5.18
CA ASN A 124 4.62 8.40 6.53
C ASN A 124 4.13 7.02 6.98
N GLU A 125 4.17 6.77 8.29
CA GLU A 125 3.90 5.48 8.91
C GLU A 125 2.45 5.01 8.69
N SER A 126 1.50 5.93 8.70
CA SER A 126 0.06 5.67 8.53
C SER A 126 -0.42 5.74 7.09
N ARG A 127 0.50 5.71 6.12
CA ARG A 127 0.16 5.80 4.69
C ARG A 127 -0.90 4.77 4.31
N VAL A 128 -1.90 5.26 3.59
CA VAL A 128 -2.93 4.43 3.00
C VAL A 128 -2.59 4.10 1.54
N MET A 129 -2.81 2.86 1.18
CA MET A 129 -2.61 2.35 -0.17
C MET A 129 -3.90 1.69 -0.67
N ARG A 130 -4.08 1.60 -1.99
CA ARG A 130 -5.29 1.00 -2.57
C ARG A 130 -5.41 -0.47 -2.23
N LEU A 131 -6.60 -0.88 -1.79
CA LEU A 131 -6.92 -2.27 -1.51
C LEU A 131 -7.23 -3.00 -2.82
N PRO A 132 -6.57 -4.14 -3.13
CA PRO A 132 -6.89 -4.94 -4.30
C PRO A 132 -8.28 -5.58 -4.21
N GLY A 133 -8.88 -5.90 -5.36
CA GLY A 133 -10.24 -6.44 -5.45
C GLY A 133 -11.33 -5.38 -5.55
N PHE A 134 -10.95 -4.10 -5.65
CA PHE A 134 -11.86 -2.96 -5.82
C PHE A 134 -11.44 -2.09 -7.01
N TYR A 135 -12.39 -1.37 -7.58
CA TYR A 135 -12.10 -0.46 -8.67
C TYR A 135 -11.45 0.84 -8.19
N HIS A 136 -10.41 1.27 -8.91
CA HIS A 136 -9.97 2.65 -8.92
C HIS A 136 -10.97 3.45 -9.76
N THR A 137 -11.79 4.23 -9.11
CA THR A 137 -13.01 4.82 -9.71
C THR A 137 -12.81 6.22 -10.27
N LYS A 138 -11.60 6.77 -10.21
CA LYS A 138 -11.28 8.05 -10.83
C LYS A 138 -11.20 7.88 -12.34
N GLU A 139 -11.97 8.67 -13.09
CA GLU A 139 -12.14 8.54 -14.55
C GLU A 139 -12.70 7.14 -14.92
N GLU A 140 -12.16 6.49 -15.97
CA GLU A 140 -12.52 5.11 -16.33
C GLU A 140 -12.13 4.14 -15.21
N PRO A 141 -13.08 3.37 -14.68
CA PRO A 141 -12.79 2.43 -13.59
C PRO A 141 -11.84 1.32 -14.03
N VAL A 142 -10.78 1.11 -13.24
CA VAL A 142 -9.80 0.04 -13.45
C VAL A 142 -9.73 -0.81 -12.18
N MET A 143 -9.80 -2.14 -12.33
CA MET A 143 -9.64 -3.06 -11.20
C MET A 143 -8.23 -2.94 -10.62
N VAL A 144 -8.15 -2.81 -9.31
CA VAL A 144 -6.89 -2.90 -8.58
C VAL A 144 -6.61 -4.36 -8.26
N GLU A 145 -5.48 -4.87 -8.72
CA GLU A 145 -5.17 -6.30 -8.71
C GLU A 145 -3.90 -6.59 -7.92
N CYS A 146 -3.93 -7.64 -7.10
CA CYS A 146 -2.71 -8.20 -6.54
C CYS A 146 -2.09 -9.16 -7.57
N ILE A 147 -0.99 -8.75 -8.20
CA ILE A 147 -0.33 -9.51 -9.28
C ILE A 147 0.84 -10.36 -8.80
N LEU A 148 1.32 -10.13 -7.58
CA LEU A 148 2.35 -10.93 -6.92
C LEU A 148 2.09 -10.96 -5.42
N PHE A 149 2.16 -12.15 -4.82
CA PHE A 149 1.99 -12.30 -3.37
C PHE A 149 2.79 -13.49 -2.83
N HIS A 150 3.85 -13.22 -2.08
CA HIS A 150 4.74 -14.20 -1.44
C HIS A 150 4.84 -13.94 0.07
N PRO A 151 3.78 -14.22 0.86
CA PRO A 151 3.68 -13.78 2.24
C PRO A 151 4.67 -14.44 3.19
N GLU A 152 5.17 -15.64 2.85
CA GLU A 152 6.08 -16.40 3.72
C GLU A 152 7.52 -16.46 3.19
N ALA A 153 7.69 -16.45 1.87
CA ALA A 153 9.00 -16.60 1.24
C ALA A 153 9.83 -15.30 1.24
N GLN A 154 9.19 -14.15 1.30
CA GLN A 154 9.82 -12.83 1.18
C GLN A 154 9.44 -11.95 2.37
N ILE A 155 9.95 -12.30 3.56
CA ILE A 155 9.84 -11.48 4.78
C ILE A 155 11.25 -11.06 5.19
N TYR A 156 11.46 -9.76 5.30
CA TYR A 156 12.76 -9.18 5.58
C TYR A 156 12.93 -8.77 7.05
N PRO A 157 14.10 -8.96 7.66
CA PRO A 157 14.38 -8.37 8.96
C PRO A 157 14.41 -6.85 8.87
N GLY A 158 14.04 -6.18 9.95
CA GLY A 158 13.85 -4.73 10.00
C GLY A 158 15.05 -3.85 9.59
N ALA A 159 16.20 -4.43 9.34
CA ALA A 159 17.42 -3.75 8.89
C ALA A 159 17.86 -4.15 7.47
N ALA A 160 17.02 -4.87 6.70
CA ALA A 160 17.41 -5.41 5.40
C ALA A 160 17.31 -4.40 4.24
N ILE A 161 16.60 -3.29 4.41
CA ILE A 161 16.35 -2.26 3.39
C ILE A 161 17.17 -1.00 3.67
#